data_3a25a4b8c1d491c1020b54d265175b33
#
_entry.id   3a25a4b8c1d491c1020b54d265175b33
#
_cell.length_a   1.000
_cell.length_b   1.000
_cell.length_c   1.000
_cell.angle_alpha   90.00
_cell.angle_beta   90.00
_cell.angle_gamma   90.00
#
_symmetry.space_group_name_H-M   'P 1'
#
loop_
_entity.id
_entity.type
_entity.pdbx_description
1 polymer ?
#
loop_
_entity_poly.entity_id
_entity_poly.type
_entity_poly.pdbx_seq_one_letter_code
_entity_poly.pdbx_strand_id
1 'polypeptide(L)'
;MADSQTATSAPDFKSAHFIGIGGAGMSGIALVLHERGYVVTGSDLKTSRYIRQLTRAGVKVHVGHEAATIDEVKPDVVVVSTAIPEFNPELVRARELGIPVWPRAKMLSALGHGYTTVAVAGTHGKTTTSSMCATMLDRMGLDPSFLIGGIVEGYDTNGKNGSGDYFVAEADESDSSFLFLNPNVVIVTNVEADHLDHYSGIEEIEATFAKFMSLVGEDGTVIVCGEDPHLVELAKSTGRHVLSYGFAETNDIVCVHPDVKGIQSDFIVRFEDDTEHAVEIKSNPGRHNMLNATAVLTVAHVLGLDIDAAAKALSSFEGVRRRFTHVGDIDGITVVDDYGHHPTEIKATLAAASSLGYKHVDVVFQPHRYSRLQALCDDFADAFANADKLLLIDVFSAGETPIPGVTSKMLADTVRAKHPGKEVVYCSSRLELNEELEKMVGEGDLLLTMGAGDVTTVGPEFIEYLTAKKDA
;
A
#
# COMPACT_ATOMS: atom_id res chain seq x y z
N MET A 1 0.18 -13.32 26.53
CA MET A 1 -0.16 -14.42 25.60
C MET A 1 -1.55 -14.08 25.06
N ALA A 2 -1.61 -13.45 23.88
CA ALA A 2 -2.88 -13.19 23.21
C ALA A 2 -3.33 -14.50 22.57
N ASP A 3 -4.56 -14.92 22.83
CA ASP A 3 -5.18 -16.08 22.21
C ASP A 3 -5.17 -15.90 20.68
N SER A 4 -4.27 -16.61 20.02
CA SER A 4 -4.17 -16.69 18.56
C SER A 4 -5.23 -17.65 18.00
N GLN A 5 -6.51 -17.39 18.27
CA GLN A 5 -7.58 -18.10 17.60
C GLN A 5 -7.96 -17.30 16.36
N THR A 6 -7.55 -17.78 15.19
CA THR A 6 -8.14 -17.39 13.90
C THR A 6 -9.66 -17.49 14.02
N ALA A 7 -10.37 -16.48 13.52
CA ALA A 7 -11.83 -16.53 13.51
C ALA A 7 -12.30 -17.64 12.56
N THR A 8 -12.62 -18.80 13.11
CA THR A 8 -13.08 -19.99 12.35
C THR A 8 -14.58 -19.98 12.05
N SER A 9 -15.28 -18.89 12.40
CA SER A 9 -16.73 -18.72 12.17
C SER A 9 -17.06 -17.31 11.70
N ALA A 10 -18.17 -17.19 10.98
CA ALA A 10 -18.76 -15.89 10.65
C ALA A 10 -18.95 -15.05 11.93
N PRO A 11 -18.89 -13.71 11.84
CA PRO A 11 -19.09 -12.83 12.99
C PRO A 11 -20.45 -13.08 13.67
N ASP A 12 -20.42 -13.47 14.93
CA ASP A 12 -21.63 -13.68 15.75
C ASP A 12 -21.94 -12.41 16.57
N PHE A 13 -22.10 -11.28 15.89
CA PHE A 13 -22.54 -10.00 16.46
C PHE A 13 -23.40 -9.25 15.45
N LYS A 14 -24.14 -8.24 15.88
CA LYS A 14 -25.01 -7.41 15.04
C LYS A 14 -24.51 -5.97 14.91
N SER A 15 -23.70 -5.53 15.87
CA SER A 15 -23.22 -4.17 15.94
C SER A 15 -21.73 -4.11 16.30
N ALA A 16 -21.00 -3.18 15.68
CA ALA A 16 -19.59 -2.94 15.93
C ALA A 16 -19.30 -1.43 16.08
N HIS A 17 -18.44 -1.08 17.02
CA HIS A 17 -17.93 0.27 17.19
C HIS A 17 -16.42 0.31 16.95
N PHE A 18 -15.97 1.22 16.07
CA PHE A 18 -14.57 1.35 15.66
C PHE A 18 -13.93 2.56 16.32
N ILE A 19 -12.93 2.36 17.17
CA ILE A 19 -12.14 3.44 17.77
C ILE A 19 -11.00 3.77 16.82
N GLY A 20 -10.92 5.02 16.31
CA GLY A 20 -10.00 5.42 15.26
C GLY A 20 -10.48 5.00 13.86
N ILE A 21 -11.79 5.13 13.61
CA ILE A 21 -12.47 4.67 12.39
C ILE A 21 -11.95 5.36 11.11
N GLY A 22 -11.35 6.55 11.22
CA GLY A 22 -10.84 7.34 10.10
C GLY A 22 -9.48 6.88 9.56
N GLY A 23 -8.85 5.86 10.16
CA GLY A 23 -7.66 5.23 9.61
C GLY A 23 -7.96 4.44 8.34
N ALA A 24 -7.01 4.37 7.39
CA ALA A 24 -7.21 3.71 6.09
C ALA A 24 -7.71 2.26 6.22
N GLY A 25 -7.02 1.43 7.01
CA GLY A 25 -7.42 0.04 7.22
C GLY A 25 -8.71 -0.12 8.02
N MET A 26 -8.97 0.76 9.00
CA MET A 26 -10.18 0.73 9.84
C MET A 26 -11.43 1.10 9.03
N SER A 27 -11.33 2.14 8.20
CA SER A 27 -12.45 2.65 7.40
C SER A 27 -12.94 1.67 6.36
N GLY A 28 -12.04 0.96 5.68
CA GLY A 28 -12.39 -0.07 4.71
C GLY A 28 -13.16 -1.23 5.37
N ILE A 29 -12.66 -1.73 6.50
CA ILE A 29 -13.34 -2.78 7.28
C ILE A 29 -14.71 -2.33 7.74
N ALA A 30 -14.83 -1.11 8.28
CA ALA A 30 -16.09 -0.52 8.73
C ALA A 30 -17.10 -0.39 7.58
N LEU A 31 -16.65 0.03 6.38
CA LEU A 31 -17.48 0.15 5.20
C LEU A 31 -18.03 -1.20 4.75
N VAL A 32 -17.15 -2.20 4.56
CA VAL A 32 -17.55 -3.56 4.15
C VAL A 32 -18.52 -4.17 5.15
N LEU A 33 -18.27 -4.00 6.45
CA LEU A 33 -19.17 -4.50 7.49
C LEU A 33 -20.55 -3.82 7.43
N HIS A 34 -20.56 -2.50 7.20
CA HIS A 34 -21.81 -1.75 7.04
C HIS A 34 -22.59 -2.20 5.80
N GLU A 35 -21.93 -2.39 4.65
CA GLU A 35 -22.53 -2.88 3.41
C GLU A 35 -23.08 -4.31 3.54
N ARG A 36 -22.53 -5.12 4.44
CA ARG A 36 -23.06 -6.45 4.83
C ARG A 36 -24.26 -6.37 5.76
N GLY A 37 -24.74 -5.16 6.13
CA GLY A 37 -25.94 -4.95 6.94
C GLY A 37 -25.71 -4.95 8.45
N TYR A 38 -24.46 -4.94 8.93
CA TYR A 38 -24.18 -4.74 10.35
C TYR A 38 -24.40 -3.28 10.76
N VAL A 39 -24.78 -3.06 12.01
CA VAL A 39 -24.83 -1.71 12.58
C VAL A 39 -23.40 -1.29 12.92
N VAL A 40 -22.87 -0.32 12.17
CA VAL A 40 -21.51 0.17 12.35
C VAL A 40 -21.54 1.60 12.86
N THR A 41 -20.75 1.85 13.89
CA THR A 41 -20.47 3.19 14.44
C THR A 41 -18.97 3.33 14.67
N GLY A 42 -18.49 4.53 14.90
CA GLY A 42 -17.10 4.73 15.31
C GLY A 42 -16.79 6.13 15.76
N SER A 43 -15.56 6.32 16.21
CA SER A 43 -15.03 7.59 16.68
C SER A 43 -13.65 7.86 16.09
N ASP A 44 -13.28 9.14 15.98
CA ASP A 44 -11.95 9.57 15.59
C ASP A 44 -11.65 10.97 16.12
N LEU A 45 -10.37 11.30 16.32
CA LEU A 45 -9.95 12.62 16.80
C LEU A 45 -10.17 13.74 15.77
N LYS A 46 -10.12 13.42 14.48
CA LYS A 46 -10.16 14.39 13.38
C LYS A 46 -11.02 13.88 12.23
N THR A 47 -11.65 14.82 11.52
CA THR A 47 -12.31 14.49 10.26
C THR A 47 -11.28 14.17 9.18
N SER A 48 -11.54 13.14 8.38
CA SER A 48 -10.71 12.71 7.25
C SER A 48 -11.58 12.46 6.01
N ARG A 49 -10.92 12.21 4.86
CA ARG A 49 -11.64 11.78 3.65
C ARG A 49 -12.38 10.46 3.88
N TYR A 50 -11.79 9.54 4.63
CA TYR A 50 -12.40 8.24 4.96
C TYR A 50 -13.66 8.41 5.83
N ILE A 51 -13.60 9.30 6.83
CA ILE A 51 -14.80 9.62 7.66
C ILE A 51 -15.91 10.22 6.79
N ARG A 52 -15.57 11.12 5.86
CA ARG A 52 -16.57 11.66 4.93
C ARG A 52 -17.20 10.58 4.05
N GLN A 53 -16.42 9.60 3.59
CA GLN A 53 -16.91 8.45 2.83
C GLN A 53 -17.87 7.61 3.68
N LEU A 54 -17.46 7.21 4.88
CA LEU A 54 -18.29 6.44 5.82
C LEU A 54 -19.60 7.16 6.17
N THR A 55 -19.53 8.46 6.44
CA THR A 55 -20.73 9.27 6.76
C THR A 55 -21.68 9.34 5.55
N ARG A 56 -21.17 9.44 4.32
CA ARG A 56 -22.00 9.39 3.10
C ARG A 56 -22.65 8.03 2.90
N ALA A 57 -21.98 6.94 3.31
CA ALA A 57 -22.54 5.61 3.31
C ALA A 57 -23.60 5.37 4.42
N GLY A 58 -23.74 6.29 5.39
CA GLY A 58 -24.69 6.18 6.48
C GLY A 58 -24.12 5.72 7.82
N VAL A 59 -22.79 5.53 7.91
CA VAL A 59 -22.13 5.18 9.17
C VAL A 59 -22.12 6.39 10.11
N LYS A 60 -22.57 6.21 11.36
CA LYS A 60 -22.52 7.25 12.40
C LYS A 60 -21.11 7.34 12.98
N VAL A 61 -20.45 8.50 12.79
CA VAL A 61 -19.10 8.75 13.30
C VAL A 61 -19.12 9.91 14.30
N HIS A 62 -18.51 9.69 15.47
CA HIS A 62 -18.30 10.69 16.50
C HIS A 62 -16.92 11.33 16.37
N VAL A 63 -16.83 12.65 16.58
CA VAL A 63 -15.54 13.34 16.62
C VAL A 63 -15.13 13.51 18.08
N GLY A 64 -13.95 13.00 18.41
CA GLY A 64 -13.45 12.84 19.78
C GLY A 64 -13.64 11.42 20.29
N HIS A 65 -13.02 11.12 21.43
CA HIS A 65 -13.14 9.85 22.13
C HIS A 65 -13.71 10.09 23.52
N GLU A 66 -14.91 9.60 23.78
CA GLU A 66 -15.62 9.79 25.05
C GLU A 66 -16.22 8.47 25.55
N ALA A 67 -16.06 8.16 26.83
CA ALA A 67 -16.66 6.96 27.43
C ALA A 67 -18.19 6.90 27.24
N ALA A 68 -18.85 8.06 27.24
CA ALA A 68 -20.29 8.18 27.01
C ALA A 68 -20.74 7.64 25.63
N THR A 69 -19.88 7.68 24.61
CA THR A 69 -20.17 7.12 23.29
C THR A 69 -20.48 5.62 23.38
N ILE A 70 -19.69 4.87 24.16
CA ILE A 70 -19.92 3.43 24.36
C ILE A 70 -21.22 3.17 25.11
N ASP A 71 -21.54 3.99 26.13
CA ASP A 71 -22.80 3.90 26.88
C ASP A 71 -24.04 4.18 26.00
N GLU A 72 -23.91 5.10 25.03
CA GLU A 72 -24.97 5.43 24.07
C GLU A 72 -25.15 4.30 23.03
N VAL A 73 -24.04 3.88 22.39
CA VAL A 73 -24.06 2.97 21.24
C VAL A 73 -24.30 1.53 21.66
N LYS A 74 -23.74 1.09 22.79
CA LYS A 74 -23.81 -0.29 23.34
C LYS A 74 -23.50 -1.36 22.29
N PRO A 75 -22.31 -1.33 21.68
CA PRO A 75 -21.97 -2.26 20.60
C PRO A 75 -21.76 -3.68 21.14
N ASP A 76 -22.00 -4.69 20.29
CA ASP A 76 -21.68 -6.09 20.62
C ASP A 76 -20.16 -6.33 20.63
N VAL A 77 -19.41 -5.56 19.84
CA VAL A 77 -17.93 -5.62 19.76
C VAL A 77 -17.34 -4.23 19.52
N VAL A 78 -16.20 -3.98 20.14
CA VAL A 78 -15.36 -2.78 19.87
C VAL A 78 -14.15 -3.21 19.06
N VAL A 79 -13.84 -2.48 18.00
CA VAL A 79 -12.68 -2.75 17.14
C VAL A 79 -11.64 -1.64 17.31
N VAL A 80 -10.38 -2.04 17.51
CA VAL A 80 -9.27 -1.12 17.74
C VAL A 80 -8.08 -1.44 16.82
N SER A 81 -7.31 -0.41 16.48
CA SER A 81 -5.97 -0.56 15.88
C SER A 81 -4.89 -0.43 16.94
N THR A 82 -3.67 -0.83 16.61
CA THR A 82 -2.48 -0.69 17.47
C THR A 82 -2.14 0.76 17.82
N ALA A 83 -2.63 1.74 17.04
CA ALA A 83 -2.47 3.16 17.29
C ALA A 83 -3.32 3.71 18.47
N ILE A 84 -4.32 2.94 18.94
CA ILE A 84 -5.19 3.38 20.04
C ILE A 84 -4.51 3.10 21.38
N PRO A 85 -4.24 4.14 22.18
CA PRO A 85 -3.56 3.95 23.46
C PRO A 85 -4.48 3.26 24.50
N GLU A 86 -3.89 2.46 25.37
CA GLU A 86 -4.59 1.68 26.41
C GLU A 86 -5.45 2.53 27.36
N PHE A 87 -5.13 3.82 27.52
CA PHE A 87 -5.90 4.76 28.33
C PHE A 87 -7.02 5.48 27.55
N ASN A 88 -7.31 5.09 26.28
CA ASN A 88 -8.41 5.66 25.51
C ASN A 88 -9.74 5.47 26.28
N PRO A 89 -10.56 6.53 26.50
CA PRO A 89 -11.73 6.46 27.37
C PRO A 89 -12.81 5.48 26.85
N GLU A 90 -12.95 5.34 25.53
CA GLU A 90 -13.90 4.38 24.94
C GLU A 90 -13.43 2.94 25.14
N LEU A 91 -12.10 2.69 24.93
CA LEU A 91 -11.50 1.38 25.15
C LEU A 91 -11.60 0.93 26.61
N VAL A 92 -11.30 1.84 27.54
CA VAL A 92 -11.44 1.59 28.99
C VAL A 92 -12.89 1.28 29.32
N ARG A 93 -13.83 2.08 28.81
CA ARG A 93 -15.27 1.89 29.07
C ARG A 93 -15.81 0.58 28.52
N ALA A 94 -15.40 0.20 27.31
CA ALA A 94 -15.79 -1.09 26.73
C ALA A 94 -15.34 -2.26 27.60
N ARG A 95 -14.11 -2.23 28.12
CA ARG A 95 -13.59 -3.26 29.03
C ARG A 95 -14.33 -3.30 30.37
N GLU A 96 -14.66 -2.14 30.96
CA GLU A 96 -15.48 -2.05 32.19
C GLU A 96 -16.85 -2.71 32.03
N LEU A 97 -17.45 -2.57 30.85
CA LEU A 97 -18.75 -3.15 30.52
C LEU A 97 -18.66 -4.62 30.06
N GLY A 98 -17.46 -5.19 29.96
CA GLY A 98 -17.24 -6.55 29.48
C GLY A 98 -17.54 -6.73 27.97
N ILE A 99 -17.56 -5.65 27.20
CA ILE A 99 -17.74 -5.71 25.74
C ILE A 99 -16.47 -6.28 25.11
N PRO A 100 -16.57 -7.30 24.23
CA PRO A 100 -15.41 -7.84 23.53
C PRO A 100 -14.67 -6.76 22.76
N VAL A 101 -13.34 -6.71 22.90
CA VAL A 101 -12.45 -5.82 22.15
C VAL A 101 -11.64 -6.66 21.17
N TRP A 102 -11.79 -6.37 19.89
CA TRP A 102 -11.11 -7.07 18.82
C TRP A 102 -10.05 -6.17 18.17
N PRO A 103 -8.84 -6.69 17.92
CA PRO A 103 -7.90 -6.01 17.05
C PRO A 103 -8.45 -5.95 15.62
N ARG A 104 -8.08 -4.93 14.88
CA ARG A 104 -8.42 -4.70 13.46
C ARG A 104 -8.26 -5.98 12.61
N ALA A 105 -7.14 -6.67 12.80
CA ALA A 105 -6.81 -7.86 12.04
C ALA A 105 -7.75 -9.04 12.28
N LYS A 106 -8.26 -9.21 13.50
CA LYS A 106 -9.25 -10.23 13.80
C LYS A 106 -10.59 -9.95 13.09
N MET A 107 -10.97 -8.68 13.02
CA MET A 107 -12.17 -8.27 12.26
C MET A 107 -11.98 -8.48 10.76
N LEU A 108 -10.80 -8.15 10.21
CA LEU A 108 -10.46 -8.41 8.81
C LEU A 108 -10.57 -9.91 8.48
N SER A 109 -9.99 -10.77 9.32
CA SER A 109 -10.08 -12.23 9.18
C SER A 109 -11.53 -12.72 9.18
N ALA A 110 -12.35 -12.21 10.10
CA ALA A 110 -13.77 -12.57 10.19
C ALA A 110 -14.55 -12.21 8.92
N LEU A 111 -14.20 -11.10 8.25
CA LEU A 111 -14.81 -10.70 6.98
C LEU A 111 -14.46 -11.65 5.81
N GLY A 112 -13.29 -12.29 5.84
CA GLY A 112 -12.87 -13.28 4.84
C GLY A 112 -13.51 -14.67 5.03
N HIS A 113 -14.22 -14.91 6.14
CA HIS A 113 -14.80 -16.21 6.39
C HIS A 113 -15.87 -16.60 5.35
N GLY A 114 -15.73 -17.79 4.78
CA GLY A 114 -16.62 -18.30 3.74
C GLY A 114 -16.29 -17.88 2.32
N TYR A 115 -15.23 -17.09 2.12
CA TYR A 115 -14.74 -16.67 0.82
C TYR A 115 -13.45 -17.40 0.45
N THR A 116 -13.19 -17.54 -0.85
CA THR A 116 -11.85 -17.84 -1.36
C THR A 116 -10.98 -16.58 -1.18
N THR A 117 -10.15 -16.58 -0.16
CA THR A 117 -9.36 -15.42 0.24
C THR A 117 -7.99 -15.42 -0.45
N VAL A 118 -7.69 -14.33 -1.17
CA VAL A 118 -6.38 -13.99 -1.70
C VAL A 118 -5.76 -12.93 -0.81
N ALA A 119 -4.68 -13.25 -0.10
CA ALA A 119 -3.97 -12.33 0.76
C ALA A 119 -2.65 -11.91 0.12
N VAL A 120 -2.42 -10.59 0.02
CA VAL A 120 -1.22 -10.02 -0.60
C VAL A 120 -0.35 -9.38 0.46
N ALA A 121 0.81 -9.96 0.70
CA ALA A 121 1.83 -9.49 1.63
C ALA A 121 3.15 -9.15 0.92
N GLY A 122 4.08 -8.60 1.68
CA GLY A 122 5.42 -8.22 1.24
C GLY A 122 5.77 -6.82 1.70
N THR A 123 7.03 -6.50 1.77
CA THR A 123 7.48 -5.17 2.22
C THR A 123 6.96 -4.09 1.27
N HIS A 124 7.07 -4.31 -0.05
CA HIS A 124 6.65 -3.38 -1.11
C HIS A 124 5.70 -4.02 -2.11
N GLY A 125 4.89 -3.21 -2.81
CA GLY A 125 4.01 -3.67 -3.88
C GLY A 125 2.65 -4.23 -3.44
N LYS A 126 2.40 -4.43 -2.16
CA LYS A 126 1.13 -4.95 -1.61
C LYS A 126 -0.12 -4.29 -2.19
N THR A 127 -0.20 -2.97 -2.03
CA THR A 127 -1.38 -2.17 -2.41
C THR A 127 -1.64 -2.26 -3.92
N THR A 128 -0.61 -2.16 -4.74
CA THR A 128 -0.75 -2.25 -6.20
C THR A 128 -1.17 -3.66 -6.62
N THR A 129 -0.54 -4.70 -6.07
CA THR A 129 -0.86 -6.10 -6.41
C THR A 129 -2.27 -6.49 -5.97
N SER A 130 -2.69 -6.12 -4.74
CA SER A 130 -4.06 -6.39 -4.27
C SER A 130 -5.10 -5.61 -5.09
N SER A 131 -4.79 -4.37 -5.49
CA SER A 131 -5.67 -3.59 -6.35
C SER A 131 -5.79 -4.17 -7.77
N MET A 132 -4.69 -4.61 -8.37
CA MET A 132 -4.70 -5.33 -9.64
C MET A 132 -5.52 -6.63 -9.54
N CYS A 133 -5.36 -7.39 -8.46
CA CYS A 133 -6.10 -8.63 -8.24
C CYS A 133 -7.61 -8.36 -8.10
N ALA A 134 -8.00 -7.38 -7.28
CA ALA A 134 -9.40 -7.00 -7.13
C ALA A 134 -10.01 -6.49 -8.45
N THR A 135 -9.28 -5.68 -9.21
CA THR A 135 -9.71 -5.17 -10.52
C THR A 135 -9.86 -6.31 -11.53
N MET A 136 -8.90 -7.22 -11.61
CA MET A 136 -8.96 -8.38 -12.49
C MET A 136 -10.23 -9.21 -12.24
N LEU A 137 -10.47 -9.61 -10.98
CA LEU A 137 -11.64 -10.41 -10.62
C LEU A 137 -12.96 -9.66 -10.92
N ASP A 138 -13.03 -8.38 -10.61
CA ASP A 138 -14.22 -7.55 -10.85
C ASP A 138 -14.52 -7.41 -12.36
N ARG A 139 -13.50 -7.12 -13.18
CA ARG A 139 -13.63 -6.98 -14.64
C ARG A 139 -13.92 -8.31 -15.35
N MET A 140 -13.59 -9.43 -14.74
CA MET A 140 -14.03 -10.76 -15.17
C MET A 140 -15.49 -11.06 -14.77
N GLY A 141 -16.17 -10.16 -14.06
CA GLY A 141 -17.56 -10.32 -13.63
C GLY A 141 -17.73 -11.18 -12.38
N LEU A 142 -16.65 -11.37 -11.61
CA LEU A 142 -16.65 -12.20 -10.38
C LEU A 142 -16.99 -11.40 -9.12
N ASP A 143 -17.18 -10.10 -9.22
CA ASP A 143 -17.62 -9.15 -8.18
C ASP A 143 -17.02 -9.42 -6.78
N PRO A 144 -15.67 -9.34 -6.61
CA PRO A 144 -15.02 -9.67 -5.35
C PRO A 144 -15.32 -8.66 -4.26
N SER A 145 -15.30 -9.12 -3.00
CA SER A 145 -15.07 -8.24 -1.86
C SER A 145 -13.57 -7.92 -1.78
N PHE A 146 -13.21 -6.69 -1.37
CA PHE A 146 -11.80 -6.38 -1.15
C PHE A 146 -11.58 -5.39 0.00
N LEU A 147 -10.38 -5.47 0.61
CA LEU A 147 -9.86 -4.53 1.60
C LEU A 147 -8.38 -4.27 1.31
N ILE A 148 -8.08 -3.03 0.93
CA ILE A 148 -6.78 -2.60 0.39
C ILE A 148 -6.32 -1.36 1.14
N GLY A 149 -5.00 -1.18 1.31
CA GLY A 149 -4.43 -0.06 2.08
C GLY A 149 -4.55 1.30 1.40
N GLY A 150 -4.81 1.34 0.08
CA GLY A 150 -4.98 2.56 -0.72
C GLY A 150 -6.34 2.66 -1.40
N ILE A 151 -6.66 3.84 -1.92
CA ILE A 151 -7.86 4.04 -2.74
C ILE A 151 -7.57 3.55 -4.15
N VAL A 152 -8.34 2.57 -4.60
CA VAL A 152 -8.25 2.01 -5.96
C VAL A 152 -8.96 2.97 -6.93
N GLU A 153 -8.25 3.42 -7.96
CA GLU A 153 -8.85 4.28 -8.99
C GLU A 153 -9.94 3.50 -9.75
N GLY A 154 -10.97 4.23 -10.17
CA GLY A 154 -12.16 3.63 -10.76
C GLY A 154 -13.20 3.10 -9.76
N TYR A 155 -12.79 2.84 -8.50
CA TYR A 155 -13.71 2.47 -7.41
C TYR A 155 -13.88 3.58 -6.38
N ASP A 156 -12.95 4.53 -6.30
CA ASP A 156 -12.92 5.62 -5.32
C ASP A 156 -13.00 5.16 -3.84
N THR A 157 -12.63 3.91 -3.58
CA THR A 157 -12.69 3.29 -2.25
C THR A 157 -11.48 2.39 -1.99
N ASN A 158 -11.23 2.12 -0.73
CA ASN A 158 -10.26 1.14 -0.26
C ASN A 158 -10.90 -0.15 0.26
N GLY A 159 -12.24 -0.23 0.24
CA GLY A 159 -13.00 -1.41 0.62
C GLY A 159 -14.33 -1.48 -0.13
N LYS A 160 -14.71 -2.68 -0.53
CA LYS A 160 -15.96 -2.99 -1.25
C LYS A 160 -16.48 -4.33 -0.77
N ASN A 161 -17.78 -4.43 -0.55
CA ASN A 161 -18.46 -5.69 -0.38
C ASN A 161 -19.05 -6.14 -1.72
N GLY A 162 -18.40 -7.12 -2.38
CA GLY A 162 -18.91 -7.76 -3.58
C GLY A 162 -19.90 -8.87 -3.26
N SER A 163 -20.63 -9.32 -4.29
CA SER A 163 -21.58 -10.43 -4.20
C SER A 163 -20.96 -11.79 -4.59
N GLY A 164 -19.72 -11.81 -5.07
CA GLY A 164 -19.02 -13.02 -5.49
C GLY A 164 -18.31 -13.74 -4.35
N ASP A 165 -17.69 -14.86 -4.69
CA ASP A 165 -17.09 -15.80 -3.73
C ASP A 165 -15.64 -15.47 -3.34
N TYR A 166 -15.08 -14.36 -3.85
CA TYR A 166 -13.68 -13.98 -3.64
C TYR A 166 -13.54 -12.81 -2.67
N PHE A 167 -12.49 -12.89 -1.85
CA PHE A 167 -12.09 -11.82 -0.94
C PHE A 167 -10.61 -11.51 -1.13
N VAL A 168 -10.29 -10.29 -1.57
CA VAL A 168 -8.92 -9.82 -1.73
C VAL A 168 -8.54 -8.95 -0.55
N ALA A 169 -7.52 -9.33 0.20
CA ALA A 169 -7.05 -8.63 1.37
C ALA A 169 -5.59 -8.22 1.25
N GLU A 170 -5.29 -6.96 1.45
CA GLU A 170 -3.92 -6.52 1.71
C GLU A 170 -3.51 -6.96 3.13
N ALA A 171 -2.43 -7.70 3.23
CA ALA A 171 -1.92 -8.32 4.44
C ALA A 171 -0.73 -7.50 4.98
N ASP A 172 -0.95 -6.77 6.07
CA ASP A 172 0.02 -5.84 6.65
C ASP A 172 0.90 -6.56 7.67
N GLU A 173 2.20 -6.59 7.41
CA GLU A 173 3.22 -7.20 8.26
C GLU A 173 3.70 -6.30 9.39
N SER A 174 3.42 -4.99 9.33
CA SER A 174 4.03 -3.97 10.20
C SER A 174 3.84 -4.19 11.70
N ASP A 175 2.77 -4.90 12.08
CA ASP A 175 2.44 -5.26 13.47
C ASP A 175 2.14 -6.76 13.63
N SER A 176 2.59 -7.59 12.68
CA SER A 176 2.29 -9.03 12.59
C SER A 176 0.79 -9.35 12.50
N SER A 177 -0.05 -8.37 12.22
CA SER A 177 -1.50 -8.52 12.18
C SER A 177 -1.99 -9.45 11.06
N PHE A 178 -1.22 -9.61 9.98
CA PHE A 178 -1.53 -10.53 8.90
C PHE A 178 -1.60 -12.02 9.34
N LEU A 179 -1.01 -12.37 10.49
CA LEU A 179 -1.09 -13.70 11.07
C LEU A 179 -2.50 -14.11 11.55
N PHE A 180 -3.44 -13.16 11.59
CA PHE A 180 -4.85 -13.48 11.87
C PHE A 180 -5.61 -13.96 10.64
N LEU A 181 -5.09 -13.74 9.42
CA LEU A 181 -5.76 -14.14 8.20
C LEU A 181 -5.80 -15.66 8.03
N ASN A 182 -6.78 -16.12 7.27
CA ASN A 182 -6.91 -17.54 6.88
C ASN A 182 -7.05 -17.62 5.34
N PRO A 183 -5.93 -17.42 4.60
CA PRO A 183 -5.97 -17.31 3.15
C PRO A 183 -6.01 -18.68 2.46
N ASN A 184 -6.62 -18.73 1.26
CA ASN A 184 -6.53 -19.84 0.32
C ASN A 184 -5.33 -19.65 -0.63
N VAL A 185 -5.05 -18.40 -1.00
CA VAL A 185 -3.91 -18.02 -1.82
C VAL A 185 -3.16 -16.89 -1.13
N VAL A 186 -1.86 -17.01 -1.02
CA VAL A 186 -0.96 -15.97 -0.51
C VAL A 186 -0.06 -15.50 -1.63
N ILE A 187 0.08 -14.19 -1.80
CA ILE A 187 1.15 -13.58 -2.59
C ILE A 187 2.15 -12.95 -1.62
N VAL A 188 3.44 -13.21 -1.80
CA VAL A 188 4.53 -12.46 -1.15
C VAL A 188 5.38 -11.82 -2.24
N THR A 189 5.33 -10.51 -2.31
CA THR A 189 6.02 -9.75 -3.38
C THR A 189 7.52 -9.62 -3.14
N ASN A 190 7.93 -9.40 -1.91
CA ASN A 190 9.32 -9.29 -1.45
C ASN A 190 9.36 -9.27 0.09
N VAL A 191 10.53 -9.53 0.66
CA VAL A 191 10.78 -9.41 2.10
C VAL A 191 12.08 -8.64 2.31
N GLU A 192 11.99 -7.46 2.90
CA GLU A 192 13.13 -6.58 3.20
C GLU A 192 13.08 -6.12 4.66
N ALA A 193 14.19 -5.59 5.16
CA ALA A 193 14.27 -5.03 6.50
C ALA A 193 13.52 -3.69 6.58
N ASP A 194 12.28 -3.73 7.02
CA ASP A 194 11.46 -2.55 7.38
C ASP A 194 10.79 -2.79 8.74
N HIS A 195 10.12 -1.80 9.27
CA HIS A 195 9.41 -1.89 10.56
C HIS A 195 10.29 -2.36 11.73
N LEU A 196 11.56 -1.91 11.76
CA LEU A 196 12.54 -2.25 12.81
C LEU A 196 12.20 -1.64 14.18
N ASP A 197 11.13 -0.85 14.28
CA ASP A 197 10.48 -0.45 15.52
C ASP A 197 9.63 -1.57 16.13
N HIS A 198 9.22 -2.55 15.31
CA HIS A 198 8.45 -3.72 15.74
C HIS A 198 9.27 -5.01 15.73
N TYR A 199 10.16 -5.19 14.75
CA TYR A 199 11.00 -6.38 14.57
C TYR A 199 12.45 -6.14 15.01
N SER A 200 13.09 -7.15 15.57
CA SER A 200 14.50 -7.10 15.99
C SER A 200 15.50 -7.16 14.81
N GLY A 201 15.06 -7.57 13.62
CA GLY A 201 15.89 -7.69 12.43
C GLY A 201 15.21 -8.51 11.33
N ILE A 202 15.95 -8.71 10.22
CA ILE A 202 15.43 -9.40 9.04
C ILE A 202 15.04 -10.85 9.34
N GLU A 203 15.76 -11.52 10.21
CA GLU A 203 15.51 -12.93 10.57
C GLU A 203 14.15 -13.10 11.25
N GLU A 204 13.73 -12.15 12.09
CA GLU A 204 12.41 -12.18 12.71
C GLU A 204 11.30 -11.87 11.70
N ILE A 205 11.55 -10.95 10.76
CA ILE A 205 10.64 -10.64 9.66
C ILE A 205 10.42 -11.90 8.81
N GLU A 206 11.50 -12.54 8.36
CA GLU A 206 11.45 -13.77 7.57
C GLU A 206 10.72 -14.91 8.29
N ALA A 207 11.01 -15.13 9.58
CA ALA A 207 10.30 -16.12 10.37
C ALA A 207 8.80 -15.82 10.46
N THR A 208 8.43 -14.54 10.54
CA THR A 208 7.03 -14.11 10.58
C THR A 208 6.34 -14.31 9.23
N PHE A 209 7.03 -14.02 8.11
CA PHE A 209 6.52 -14.32 6.77
C PHE A 209 6.38 -15.82 6.51
N ALA A 210 7.36 -16.64 6.94
CA ALA A 210 7.25 -18.11 6.86
C ALA A 210 6.02 -18.62 7.63
N LYS A 211 5.78 -18.09 8.83
CA LYS A 211 4.58 -18.40 9.61
C LYS A 211 3.31 -17.97 8.88
N PHE A 212 3.28 -16.78 8.28
CA PHE A 212 2.14 -16.31 7.50
C PHE A 212 1.87 -17.21 6.28
N MET A 213 2.89 -17.53 5.49
CA MET A 213 2.78 -18.45 4.36
C MET A 213 2.27 -19.84 4.78
N SER A 214 2.63 -20.31 5.97
CA SER A 214 2.15 -21.59 6.50
C SER A 214 0.67 -21.62 6.89
N LEU A 215 0.00 -20.44 6.98
CA LEU A 215 -1.44 -20.35 7.26
C LEU A 215 -2.32 -20.80 6.07
N VAL A 216 -1.77 -20.83 4.87
CA VAL A 216 -2.45 -21.40 3.70
C VAL A 216 -2.84 -22.85 4.00
N GLY A 217 -4.09 -23.23 3.71
CA GLY A 217 -4.59 -24.59 3.88
C GLY A 217 -3.81 -25.62 3.06
N GLU A 218 -4.08 -26.90 3.26
CA GLU A 218 -3.40 -28.00 2.53
C GLU A 218 -3.59 -27.88 1.03
N ASP A 219 -4.77 -27.45 0.59
CA ASP A 219 -5.13 -27.26 -0.83
C ASP A 219 -4.82 -25.85 -1.35
N GLY A 220 -4.22 -24.99 -0.54
CA GLY A 220 -3.93 -23.60 -0.91
C GLY A 220 -2.54 -23.43 -1.51
N THR A 221 -2.28 -22.25 -2.08
CA THR A 221 -1.05 -21.95 -2.82
C THR A 221 -0.36 -20.69 -2.28
N VAL A 222 0.95 -20.75 -2.18
CA VAL A 222 1.84 -19.62 -1.90
C VAL A 222 2.51 -19.19 -3.19
N ILE A 223 2.33 -17.94 -3.59
CA ILE A 223 2.91 -17.33 -4.79
C ILE A 223 3.99 -16.34 -4.34
N VAL A 224 5.24 -16.53 -4.78
CA VAL A 224 6.37 -15.72 -4.34
C VAL A 224 7.16 -15.15 -5.50
N CYS A 225 7.67 -13.93 -5.34
CA CYS A 225 8.57 -13.32 -6.30
C CYS A 225 9.94 -14.03 -6.26
N GLY A 226 10.32 -14.64 -7.37
CA GLY A 226 11.58 -15.39 -7.49
C GLY A 226 12.77 -14.54 -7.93
N GLU A 227 12.63 -13.21 -7.96
CA GLU A 227 13.78 -12.30 -8.11
C GLU A 227 14.70 -12.35 -6.87
N ASP A 228 14.15 -12.83 -5.75
CA ASP A 228 14.91 -13.21 -4.56
C ASP A 228 14.84 -14.76 -4.35
N PRO A 229 15.90 -15.50 -4.68
CA PRO A 229 15.95 -16.95 -4.48
C PRO A 229 15.81 -17.36 -3.01
N HIS A 230 16.23 -16.52 -2.06
CA HIS A 230 16.09 -16.80 -0.63
C HIS A 230 14.62 -16.81 -0.20
N LEU A 231 13.80 -15.90 -0.74
CA LEU A 231 12.34 -15.89 -0.50
C LEU A 231 11.68 -17.17 -1.02
N VAL A 232 12.12 -17.68 -2.18
CA VAL A 232 11.62 -18.95 -2.73
C VAL A 232 11.97 -20.13 -1.80
N GLU A 233 13.20 -20.19 -1.29
CA GLU A 233 13.62 -21.22 -0.33
C GLU A 233 12.83 -21.12 0.98
N LEU A 234 12.64 -19.90 1.49
CA LEU A 234 11.84 -19.63 2.67
C LEU A 234 10.39 -20.13 2.50
N ALA A 235 9.77 -19.83 1.36
CA ALA A 235 8.42 -20.30 1.05
C ALA A 235 8.35 -21.84 0.98
N LYS A 236 9.29 -22.48 0.28
CA LYS A 236 9.38 -23.95 0.18
C LYS A 236 9.58 -24.62 1.54
N SER A 237 10.26 -23.97 2.48
CA SER A 237 10.47 -24.48 3.85
C SER A 237 9.18 -24.64 4.64
N THR A 238 8.08 -23.95 4.25
CA THR A 238 6.77 -24.06 4.89
C THR A 238 6.04 -25.39 4.59
N GLY A 239 6.52 -26.16 3.59
CA GLY A 239 5.89 -27.40 3.14
C GLY A 239 4.56 -27.21 2.42
N ARG A 240 4.25 -25.98 1.97
CA ARG A 240 3.05 -25.66 1.19
C ARG A 240 3.32 -25.77 -0.31
N HIS A 241 2.27 -25.81 -1.13
CA HIS A 241 2.39 -25.68 -2.56
C HIS A 241 2.87 -24.26 -2.89
N VAL A 242 4.01 -24.14 -3.58
CA VAL A 242 4.67 -22.86 -3.88
C VAL A 242 4.82 -22.72 -5.38
N LEU A 243 4.41 -21.56 -5.91
CA LEU A 243 4.70 -21.11 -7.27
C LEU A 243 5.55 -19.85 -7.21
N SER A 244 6.69 -19.88 -7.90
CA SER A 244 7.56 -18.72 -8.05
C SER A 244 7.26 -17.98 -9.35
N TYR A 245 7.32 -16.64 -9.33
CA TYR A 245 7.19 -15.82 -10.53
C TYR A 245 8.32 -14.80 -10.62
N GLY A 246 8.74 -14.46 -11.84
CA GLY A 246 9.83 -13.50 -12.04
C GLY A 246 10.24 -13.35 -13.49
N PHE A 247 11.36 -12.66 -13.71
CA PHE A 247 11.96 -12.54 -15.04
C PHE A 247 12.93 -13.68 -15.37
N ALA A 248 13.49 -14.32 -14.34
CA ALA A 248 14.44 -15.40 -14.53
C ALA A 248 13.74 -16.69 -14.98
N GLU A 249 14.32 -17.39 -15.95
CA GLU A 249 13.83 -18.68 -16.48
C GLU A 249 13.78 -19.81 -15.43
N THR A 250 14.31 -19.58 -14.24
CA THR A 250 14.28 -20.51 -13.11
C THR A 250 12.97 -20.47 -12.33
N ASN A 251 12.09 -19.52 -12.63
CA ASN A 251 10.78 -19.39 -12.01
C ASN A 251 9.76 -20.33 -12.67
N ASP A 252 8.74 -20.70 -11.92
CA ASP A 252 7.63 -21.49 -12.42
C ASP A 252 6.79 -20.68 -13.44
N ILE A 253 6.59 -19.41 -13.16
CA ILE A 253 5.87 -18.46 -14.03
C ILE A 253 6.84 -17.34 -14.43
N VAL A 254 7.03 -17.15 -15.74
CA VAL A 254 8.08 -16.25 -16.24
C VAL A 254 7.49 -15.06 -16.99
N CYS A 255 7.90 -13.86 -16.59
CA CYS A 255 7.63 -12.62 -17.31
C CYS A 255 8.70 -12.44 -18.40
N VAL A 256 8.33 -12.62 -19.65
CA VAL A 256 9.25 -12.54 -20.81
C VAL A 256 8.91 -11.33 -21.69
N HIS A 257 9.89 -10.89 -22.47
CA HIS A 257 9.75 -9.76 -23.42
C HIS A 257 9.22 -8.46 -22.80
N PRO A 258 9.76 -8.01 -21.63
CA PRO A 258 9.30 -6.77 -21.01
C PRO A 258 9.63 -5.56 -21.90
N ASP A 259 8.61 -4.76 -22.23
CA ASP A 259 8.71 -3.54 -23.01
C ASP A 259 7.91 -2.41 -22.34
N VAL A 260 8.55 -1.23 -22.16
CA VAL A 260 7.91 -0.06 -21.54
C VAL A 260 7.81 1.05 -22.59
N LYS A 261 6.58 1.49 -22.86
CA LYS A 261 6.26 2.55 -23.85
C LYS A 261 5.52 3.70 -23.16
N GLY A 262 6.24 4.70 -22.73
CA GLY A 262 5.66 5.74 -21.89
C GLY A 262 5.11 5.11 -20.60
N ILE A 263 3.86 5.43 -20.22
CA ILE A 263 3.22 4.87 -19.02
C ILE A 263 2.69 3.44 -19.18
N GLN A 264 2.73 2.88 -20.43
CA GLN A 264 2.27 1.53 -20.74
C GLN A 264 3.41 0.53 -20.61
N SER A 265 3.09 -0.67 -20.17
CA SER A 265 3.99 -1.81 -20.11
C SER A 265 3.38 -2.99 -20.88
N ASP A 266 4.12 -3.52 -21.86
CA ASP A 266 3.77 -4.70 -22.64
C ASP A 266 4.72 -5.84 -22.31
N PHE A 267 4.22 -7.04 -22.09
CA PHE A 267 5.04 -8.22 -21.80
C PHE A 267 4.25 -9.51 -22.06
N ILE A 268 4.91 -10.65 -21.94
CA ILE A 268 4.29 -11.96 -22.02
C ILE A 268 4.47 -12.67 -20.69
N VAL A 269 3.46 -13.38 -20.22
CA VAL A 269 3.57 -14.31 -19.08
C VAL A 269 3.52 -15.72 -19.62
N ARG A 270 4.57 -16.50 -19.33
CA ARG A 270 4.68 -17.91 -19.67
C ARG A 270 4.50 -18.76 -18.42
N PHE A 271 3.62 -19.74 -18.52
CA PHE A 271 3.31 -20.67 -17.44
C PHE A 271 4.12 -21.96 -17.53
N GLU A 272 4.04 -22.83 -16.51
CA GLU A 272 4.78 -24.10 -16.38
C GLU A 272 4.53 -25.09 -17.53
N ASP A 273 3.38 -24.98 -18.21
CA ASP A 273 2.99 -25.80 -19.37
C ASP A 273 3.41 -25.19 -20.71
N ASP A 274 4.31 -24.20 -20.70
CA ASP A 274 4.78 -23.44 -21.85
C ASP A 274 3.69 -22.62 -22.57
N THR A 275 2.51 -22.44 -21.99
CA THR A 275 1.51 -21.49 -22.53
C THR A 275 1.96 -20.05 -22.31
N GLU A 276 1.76 -19.22 -23.32
CA GLU A 276 2.17 -17.80 -23.32
C GLU A 276 0.96 -16.89 -23.51
N HIS A 277 0.86 -15.86 -22.67
CA HIS A 277 -0.25 -14.93 -22.67
C HIS A 277 0.29 -13.50 -22.72
N ALA A 278 -0.18 -12.72 -23.70
CA ALA A 278 0.20 -11.30 -23.84
C ALA A 278 -0.52 -10.45 -22.79
N VAL A 279 0.23 -9.56 -22.16
CA VAL A 279 -0.25 -8.68 -21.10
C VAL A 279 0.08 -7.23 -21.43
N GLU A 280 -0.91 -6.36 -21.26
CA GLU A 280 -0.79 -4.91 -21.39
C GLU A 280 -1.24 -4.24 -20.09
N ILE A 281 -0.39 -3.43 -19.48
CA ILE A 281 -0.73 -2.54 -18.36
C ILE A 281 -0.63 -1.11 -18.84
N LYS A 282 -1.75 -0.38 -18.83
CA LYS A 282 -1.86 0.98 -19.39
C LYS A 282 -1.48 2.10 -18.42
N SER A 283 -1.30 1.77 -17.17
CA SER A 283 -0.93 2.69 -16.09
C SER A 283 0.19 2.09 -15.24
N ASN A 284 0.83 2.91 -14.42
CA ASN A 284 1.86 2.45 -13.48
C ASN A 284 3.03 1.75 -14.18
N PRO A 285 3.90 2.50 -14.89
CA PRO A 285 5.01 1.94 -15.65
C PRO A 285 6.05 1.30 -14.72
N GLY A 286 6.84 0.41 -15.28
CA GLY A 286 8.04 -0.15 -14.64
C GLY A 286 7.98 -1.66 -14.40
N ARG A 287 9.18 -2.25 -14.37
CA ARG A 287 9.36 -3.70 -14.25
C ARG A 287 8.70 -4.30 -12.99
N HIS A 288 8.71 -3.56 -11.87
CA HIS A 288 8.05 -3.99 -10.63
C HIS A 288 6.54 -4.19 -10.79
N ASN A 289 5.88 -3.37 -11.62
CA ASN A 289 4.45 -3.52 -11.91
C ASN A 289 4.15 -4.65 -12.90
N MET A 290 5.09 -4.99 -13.79
CA MET A 290 5.01 -6.22 -14.59
C MET A 290 5.06 -7.45 -13.67
N LEU A 291 5.93 -7.46 -12.65
CA LEU A 291 5.99 -8.52 -11.64
C LEU A 291 4.70 -8.60 -10.83
N ASN A 292 4.16 -7.46 -10.38
CA ASN A 292 2.89 -7.42 -9.66
C ASN A 292 1.74 -8.02 -10.52
N ALA A 293 1.68 -7.68 -11.80
CA ALA A 293 0.70 -8.22 -12.73
C ALA A 293 0.91 -9.72 -13.00
N THR A 294 2.17 -10.18 -13.10
CA THR A 294 2.50 -11.61 -13.24
C THR A 294 2.01 -12.39 -12.02
N ALA A 295 2.22 -11.87 -10.81
CA ALA A 295 1.68 -12.48 -9.58
C ALA A 295 0.15 -12.61 -9.62
N VAL A 296 -0.54 -11.58 -10.12
CA VAL A 296 -2.01 -11.58 -10.23
C VAL A 296 -2.50 -12.59 -11.28
N LEU A 297 -1.81 -12.72 -12.42
CA LEU A 297 -2.12 -13.76 -13.39
C LEU A 297 -1.84 -15.17 -12.86
N THR A 298 -0.83 -15.31 -11.99
CA THR A 298 -0.60 -16.58 -11.26
C THR A 298 -1.77 -16.91 -10.33
N VAL A 299 -2.40 -15.88 -9.69
CA VAL A 299 -3.66 -16.12 -8.94
C VAL A 299 -4.76 -16.63 -9.87
N ALA A 300 -4.93 -16.02 -11.05
CA ALA A 300 -5.94 -16.48 -12.02
C ALA A 300 -5.70 -17.93 -12.42
N HIS A 301 -4.44 -18.32 -12.65
CA HIS A 301 -4.04 -19.70 -12.95
C HIS A 301 -4.41 -20.66 -11.80
N VAL A 302 -4.04 -20.33 -10.57
CA VAL A 302 -4.35 -21.13 -9.36
C VAL A 302 -5.86 -21.30 -9.16
N LEU A 303 -6.63 -20.27 -9.47
CA LEU A 303 -8.10 -20.30 -9.37
C LEU A 303 -8.79 -20.97 -10.57
N GLY A 304 -8.04 -21.45 -11.57
CA GLY A 304 -8.57 -22.07 -12.77
C GLY A 304 -9.37 -21.12 -13.68
N LEU A 305 -9.06 -19.83 -13.65
CA LEU A 305 -9.70 -18.81 -14.47
C LEU A 305 -9.07 -18.74 -15.86
N ASP A 306 -9.82 -18.19 -16.83
CA ASP A 306 -9.32 -17.92 -18.17
C ASP A 306 -8.23 -16.84 -18.14
N ILE A 307 -7.00 -17.17 -18.51
CA ILE A 307 -5.84 -16.30 -18.40
C ILE A 307 -5.90 -15.14 -19.41
N ASP A 308 -6.39 -15.37 -20.64
CA ASP A 308 -6.52 -14.31 -21.63
C ASP A 308 -7.59 -13.29 -21.19
N ALA A 309 -8.69 -13.77 -20.60
CA ALA A 309 -9.69 -12.88 -20.00
C ALA A 309 -9.12 -12.11 -18.80
N ALA A 310 -8.31 -12.76 -17.96
CA ALA A 310 -7.64 -12.13 -16.83
C ALA A 310 -6.62 -11.05 -17.28
N ALA A 311 -5.79 -11.35 -18.27
CA ALA A 311 -4.85 -10.39 -18.85
C ALA A 311 -5.57 -9.19 -19.46
N LYS A 312 -6.66 -9.43 -20.19
CA LYS A 312 -7.53 -8.35 -20.73
C LYS A 312 -8.17 -7.51 -19.61
N ALA A 313 -8.60 -8.16 -18.52
CA ALA A 313 -9.15 -7.45 -17.36
C ALA A 313 -8.10 -6.53 -16.71
N LEU A 314 -6.86 -6.99 -16.58
CA LEU A 314 -5.74 -6.20 -16.06
C LEU A 314 -5.43 -4.96 -16.91
N SER A 315 -5.64 -4.98 -18.23
CA SER A 315 -5.42 -3.80 -19.07
C SER A 315 -6.36 -2.62 -18.76
N SER A 316 -7.41 -2.86 -17.98
CA SER A 316 -8.32 -1.82 -17.46
C SER A 316 -7.95 -1.27 -16.09
N PHE A 317 -6.85 -1.72 -15.49
CA PHE A 317 -6.36 -1.20 -14.21
C PHE A 317 -5.90 0.25 -14.37
N GLU A 318 -6.51 1.15 -13.62
CA GLU A 318 -6.27 2.60 -13.71
C GLU A 318 -5.22 3.08 -12.69
N GLY A 319 -4.83 2.22 -11.75
CA GLY A 319 -3.86 2.54 -10.72
C GLY A 319 -4.45 2.65 -9.32
N VAL A 320 -3.62 3.11 -8.41
CA VAL A 320 -3.96 3.40 -7.01
C VAL A 320 -3.53 4.82 -6.71
N ARG A 321 -4.33 5.57 -5.98
CA ARG A 321 -3.96 6.93 -5.58
C ARG A 321 -2.63 6.96 -4.86
N ARG A 322 -1.81 7.93 -5.24
CA ARG A 322 -0.45 8.09 -4.73
C ARG A 322 0.51 6.95 -5.13
N ARG A 323 0.25 6.26 -6.24
CA ARG A 323 1.18 5.31 -6.85
C ARG A 323 1.39 5.73 -8.30
N PHE A 324 2.38 6.58 -8.52
CA PHE A 324 2.67 7.23 -9.81
C PHE A 324 1.45 7.93 -10.40
N THR A 325 0.71 8.67 -9.55
CA THR A 325 -0.56 9.29 -9.92
C THR A 325 -0.32 10.62 -10.60
N HIS A 326 -0.81 10.78 -11.84
CA HIS A 326 -0.82 12.06 -12.54
C HIS A 326 -1.70 13.06 -11.79
N VAL A 327 -1.11 14.18 -11.36
CA VAL A 327 -1.79 15.26 -10.62
C VAL A 327 -2.32 16.32 -11.58
N GLY A 328 -1.54 16.64 -12.62
CA GLY A 328 -1.89 17.63 -13.65
C GLY A 328 -0.68 18.10 -14.43
N ASP A 329 -0.95 18.94 -15.42
CA ASP A 329 0.07 19.58 -16.27
C ASP A 329 -0.03 21.09 -16.16
N ILE A 330 1.09 21.80 -16.05
CA ILE A 330 1.17 23.26 -16.03
C ILE A 330 2.47 23.71 -16.71
N ASP A 331 2.38 24.64 -17.66
CA ASP A 331 3.53 25.22 -18.39
C ASP A 331 4.46 24.18 -19.04
N GLY A 332 3.89 23.07 -19.53
CA GLY A 332 4.67 21.97 -20.10
C GLY A 332 5.40 21.12 -19.05
N ILE A 333 5.14 21.33 -17.75
CA ILE A 333 5.61 20.51 -16.63
C ILE A 333 4.52 19.49 -16.33
N THR A 334 4.88 18.22 -16.29
CA THR A 334 3.99 17.16 -15.80
C THR A 334 4.22 16.94 -14.29
N VAL A 335 3.15 16.92 -13.51
CA VAL A 335 3.22 16.72 -12.05
C VAL A 335 2.65 15.36 -11.68
N VAL A 336 3.43 14.55 -10.96
CA VAL A 336 3.07 13.19 -10.52
C VAL A 336 3.28 13.05 -9.02
N ASP A 337 2.39 12.34 -8.32
CA ASP A 337 2.51 12.02 -6.90
C ASP A 337 2.75 10.52 -6.68
N ASP A 338 3.73 10.20 -5.84
CA ASP A 338 4.05 8.82 -5.47
C ASP A 338 4.20 8.65 -3.96
N TYR A 339 3.68 7.57 -3.41
CA TYR A 339 3.74 7.25 -1.99
C TYR A 339 5.11 6.70 -1.56
N GLY A 340 6.00 6.39 -2.50
CA GLY A 340 7.31 5.82 -2.26
C GLY A 340 8.07 6.56 -1.15
N HIS A 341 8.39 5.83 -0.10
CA HIS A 341 9.02 6.37 1.11
C HIS A 341 10.11 5.46 1.67
N HIS A 342 10.38 4.35 1.00
CA HIS A 342 11.52 3.46 1.25
C HIS A 342 12.52 3.57 0.09
N PRO A 343 13.86 3.41 0.33
CA PRO A 343 14.87 3.51 -0.73
C PRO A 343 14.59 2.61 -1.94
N THR A 344 14.15 1.39 -1.72
CA THR A 344 13.79 0.42 -2.79
C THR A 344 12.63 0.94 -3.65
N GLU A 345 11.58 1.50 -3.05
CA GLU A 345 10.44 2.09 -3.77
C GLU A 345 10.89 3.29 -4.60
N ILE A 346 11.69 4.19 -4.01
CA ILE A 346 12.21 5.38 -4.69
C ILE A 346 13.03 4.98 -5.91
N LYS A 347 13.95 4.01 -5.77
CA LYS A 347 14.75 3.50 -6.90
C LYS A 347 13.87 2.96 -8.02
N ALA A 348 12.85 2.17 -7.69
CA ALA A 348 11.96 1.57 -8.67
C ALA A 348 11.13 2.64 -9.40
N THR A 349 10.56 3.60 -8.66
CA THR A 349 9.77 4.70 -9.23
C THR A 349 10.62 5.60 -10.12
N LEU A 350 11.83 5.97 -9.69
CA LEU A 350 12.74 6.81 -10.48
C LEU A 350 13.28 6.09 -11.73
N ALA A 351 13.53 4.78 -11.62
CA ALA A 351 13.92 3.98 -12.80
C ALA A 351 12.79 3.93 -13.85
N ALA A 352 11.53 3.83 -13.41
CA ALA A 352 10.39 3.93 -14.30
C ALA A 352 10.26 5.34 -14.90
N ALA A 353 10.31 6.39 -14.07
CA ALA A 353 10.20 7.78 -14.48
C ALA A 353 11.26 8.18 -15.52
N SER A 354 12.52 7.77 -15.33
CA SER A 354 13.62 8.08 -16.26
C SER A 354 13.46 7.44 -17.64
N SER A 355 12.63 6.41 -17.78
CA SER A 355 12.33 5.77 -19.07
C SER A 355 11.21 6.45 -19.86
N LEU A 356 10.50 7.44 -19.28
CA LEU A 356 9.33 8.07 -19.90
C LEU A 356 9.64 9.16 -20.92
N GLY A 357 10.93 9.55 -21.04
CA GLY A 357 11.40 10.49 -22.05
C GLY A 357 11.18 11.97 -21.71
N TYR A 358 10.94 12.30 -20.44
CA TYR A 358 10.99 13.69 -19.96
C TYR A 358 12.40 14.26 -20.07
N LYS A 359 12.48 15.58 -20.15
CA LYS A 359 13.76 16.29 -20.26
C LYS A 359 14.59 16.14 -18.97
N HIS A 360 13.94 16.29 -17.82
CA HIS A 360 14.47 16.01 -16.49
C HIS A 360 13.42 15.32 -15.63
N VAL A 361 13.88 14.56 -14.65
CA VAL A 361 13.06 13.99 -13.58
C VAL A 361 13.46 14.67 -12.27
N ASP A 362 12.67 15.65 -11.86
CA ASP A 362 12.91 16.48 -10.69
C ASP A 362 12.03 16.00 -9.53
N VAL A 363 12.63 15.81 -8.36
CA VAL A 363 11.98 15.16 -7.22
C VAL A 363 11.83 16.10 -6.04
N VAL A 364 10.63 16.17 -5.47
CA VAL A 364 10.41 16.67 -4.10
C VAL A 364 10.21 15.48 -3.18
N PHE A 365 11.07 15.29 -2.21
CA PHE A 365 10.99 14.17 -1.29
C PHE A 365 10.79 14.62 0.16
N GLN A 366 9.87 13.93 0.84
CA GLN A 366 9.65 14.06 2.28
C GLN A 366 10.03 12.77 2.98
N PRO A 367 11.14 12.73 3.75
CA PRO A 367 11.44 11.59 4.59
C PRO A 367 10.30 11.34 5.58
N HIS A 368 9.94 10.07 5.78
CA HIS A 368 8.87 9.66 6.67
C HIS A 368 9.44 8.86 7.84
N ARG A 369 9.25 9.34 9.08
CA ARG A 369 9.82 8.88 10.35
C ARG A 369 11.32 9.17 10.50
N TYR A 370 11.69 9.65 11.67
CA TYR A 370 13.10 9.90 12.03
C TYR A 370 13.88 8.59 12.16
N SER A 371 13.27 7.55 12.74
CA SER A 371 13.88 6.24 12.91
C SER A 371 14.29 5.62 11.58
N ARG A 372 13.39 5.64 10.57
CA ARG A 372 13.70 5.15 9.22
C ARG A 372 14.81 5.96 8.54
N LEU A 373 14.73 7.29 8.62
CA LEU A 373 15.78 8.14 8.05
C LEU A 373 17.14 7.87 8.68
N GLN A 374 17.20 7.65 10.00
CA GLN A 374 18.43 7.30 10.71
C GLN A 374 18.98 5.96 10.25
N ALA A 375 18.15 4.94 10.17
CA ALA A 375 18.57 3.57 9.83
C ALA A 375 19.03 3.45 8.38
N LEU A 376 18.38 4.16 7.44
CA LEU A 376 18.55 3.98 5.99
C LEU A 376 19.12 5.22 5.28
N CYS A 377 19.80 6.12 5.98
CA CYS A 377 20.29 7.38 5.41
C CYS A 377 21.19 7.16 4.18
N ASP A 378 22.10 6.20 4.24
CA ASP A 378 22.99 5.87 3.14
C ASP A 378 22.26 5.27 1.94
N ASP A 379 21.26 4.41 2.18
CA ASP A 379 20.44 3.81 1.14
C ASP A 379 19.54 4.84 0.47
N PHE A 380 18.99 5.78 1.25
CA PHE A 380 18.27 6.94 0.71
C PHE A 380 19.14 7.78 -0.19
N ALA A 381 20.40 8.05 0.21
CA ALA A 381 21.28 8.86 -0.60
C ALA A 381 21.55 8.24 -1.97
N ASP A 382 21.65 6.91 -2.03
CA ASP A 382 21.84 6.16 -3.28
C ASP A 382 20.52 5.99 -4.07
N ALA A 383 19.37 6.12 -3.42
CA ALA A 383 18.08 5.92 -4.07
C ALA A 383 17.73 7.01 -5.11
N PHE A 384 18.28 8.19 -4.97
CA PHE A 384 18.03 9.32 -5.88
C PHE A 384 18.98 9.38 -7.08
N ALA A 385 19.72 8.32 -7.38
CA ALA A 385 20.68 8.32 -8.50
C ALA A 385 20.05 8.75 -9.83
N ASN A 386 18.83 8.30 -10.12
CA ASN A 386 18.08 8.59 -11.35
C ASN A 386 17.24 9.89 -11.31
N ALA A 387 17.28 10.67 -10.25
CA ALA A 387 16.71 12.02 -10.23
C ALA A 387 17.73 13.01 -10.82
N ASP A 388 17.28 13.96 -11.64
CA ASP A 388 18.14 15.05 -12.13
C ASP A 388 18.36 16.08 -11.04
N LYS A 389 17.29 16.53 -10.38
CA LYS A 389 17.34 17.44 -9.24
C LYS A 389 16.54 16.89 -8.08
N LEU A 390 16.95 17.22 -6.86
CA LEU A 390 16.31 16.78 -5.63
C LEU A 390 16.05 17.94 -4.68
N LEU A 391 14.79 18.15 -4.33
CA LEU A 391 14.39 19.05 -3.27
C LEU A 391 13.89 18.23 -2.08
N LEU A 392 14.48 18.46 -0.91
CA LEU A 392 14.12 17.81 0.35
C LEU A 392 13.35 18.79 1.22
N ILE A 393 12.20 18.36 1.72
CA ILE A 393 11.44 19.09 2.76
C ILE A 393 11.60 18.39 4.11
N ASP A 394 11.13 19.03 5.20
CA ASP A 394 11.29 18.50 6.55
C ASP A 394 10.66 17.11 6.73
N VAL A 395 11.27 16.33 7.65
CA VAL A 395 10.82 14.99 8.00
C VAL A 395 9.37 15.01 8.49
N PHE A 396 8.53 14.16 7.91
CA PHE A 396 7.21 13.86 8.46
C PHE A 396 7.36 12.89 9.64
N SER A 397 7.05 13.36 10.84
CA SER A 397 7.33 12.61 12.08
C SER A 397 6.48 11.33 12.23
N ALA A 398 5.28 11.30 11.66
CA ALA A 398 4.30 10.20 11.85
C ALA A 398 4.07 9.86 13.34
N GLY A 399 4.15 10.86 14.22
CA GLY A 399 3.99 10.70 15.66
C GLY A 399 5.27 10.40 16.44
N GLU A 400 6.40 10.22 15.77
CA GLU A 400 7.70 10.05 16.44
C GLU A 400 8.22 11.36 17.05
N THR A 401 8.96 11.25 18.14
CA THR A 401 9.74 12.34 18.68
C THR A 401 10.98 12.58 17.82
N PRO A 402 11.34 13.83 17.50
CA PRO A 402 12.54 14.13 16.75
C PRO A 402 13.80 13.53 17.37
N ILE A 403 14.64 12.89 16.55
CA ILE A 403 15.94 12.33 16.97
C ILE A 403 17.01 13.39 16.73
N PRO A 404 17.81 13.79 17.75
CA PRO A 404 18.84 14.80 17.60
C PRO A 404 19.83 14.46 16.46
N GLY A 405 20.05 15.39 15.54
CA GLY A 405 20.94 15.25 14.39
C GLY A 405 20.33 14.53 13.17
N VAL A 406 19.15 13.91 13.29
CA VAL A 406 18.46 13.26 12.17
C VAL A 406 17.51 14.27 11.52
N THR A 407 17.86 14.75 10.34
CA THR A 407 17.12 15.78 9.63
C THR A 407 17.18 15.58 8.12
N SER A 408 16.25 16.16 7.37
CA SER A 408 16.31 16.19 5.91
C SER A 408 17.56 16.92 5.39
N LYS A 409 18.09 17.90 6.16
CA LYS A 409 19.35 18.54 5.84
C LYS A 409 20.52 17.56 5.90
N MET A 410 20.56 16.66 6.90
CA MET A 410 21.58 15.59 6.97
C MET A 410 21.51 14.72 5.72
N LEU A 411 20.33 14.32 5.28
CA LEU A 411 20.16 13.55 4.05
C LEU A 411 20.63 14.34 2.82
N ALA A 412 20.28 15.63 2.71
CA ALA A 412 20.77 16.47 1.61
C ALA A 412 22.29 16.51 1.53
N ASP A 413 22.94 16.68 2.68
CA ASP A 413 24.40 16.74 2.75
C ASP A 413 25.04 15.36 2.40
N THR A 414 24.39 14.25 2.79
CA THR A 414 24.82 12.89 2.43
C THR A 414 24.68 12.63 0.91
N VAL A 415 23.56 13.04 0.31
CA VAL A 415 23.34 12.92 -1.15
C VAL A 415 24.41 13.72 -1.91
N ARG A 416 24.66 14.97 -1.51
CA ARG A 416 25.71 15.79 -2.15
C ARG A 416 27.10 15.17 -2.05
N ALA A 417 27.41 14.55 -0.91
CA ALA A 417 28.70 13.89 -0.70
C ALA A 417 28.87 12.64 -1.58
N LYS A 418 27.80 11.83 -1.73
CA LYS A 418 27.83 10.62 -2.55
C LYS A 418 27.72 10.90 -4.05
N HIS A 419 27.00 11.95 -4.44
CA HIS A 419 26.74 12.32 -5.84
C HIS A 419 27.22 13.75 -6.12
N PRO A 420 28.54 14.00 -6.21
CA PRO A 420 29.09 15.33 -6.53
C PRO A 420 28.58 15.81 -7.88
N GLY A 421 27.97 16.99 -7.91
CA GLY A 421 27.38 17.59 -9.11
C GLY A 421 25.87 17.43 -9.24
N LYS A 422 25.22 16.61 -8.40
CA LYS A 422 23.76 16.56 -8.33
C LYS A 422 23.23 17.84 -7.65
N GLU A 423 22.24 18.47 -8.27
CA GLU A 423 21.54 19.61 -7.69
C GLU A 423 20.62 19.11 -6.58
N VAL A 424 20.95 19.50 -5.33
CA VAL A 424 20.17 19.11 -4.15
C VAL A 424 19.85 20.37 -3.36
N VAL A 425 18.56 20.61 -3.15
CA VAL A 425 18.04 21.75 -2.36
C VAL A 425 17.39 21.19 -1.08
N TYR A 426 17.63 21.83 0.05
CA TYR A 426 16.86 21.60 1.27
C TYR A 426 16.02 22.84 1.55
N CYS A 427 14.71 22.69 1.58
CA CYS A 427 13.74 23.74 1.86
C CYS A 427 12.97 23.39 3.14
N SER A 428 13.26 24.12 4.24
CA SER A 428 12.56 23.94 5.52
C SER A 428 11.27 24.75 5.61
N SER A 429 11.11 25.74 4.72
CA SER A 429 9.96 26.64 4.72
C SER A 429 8.92 26.22 3.70
N ARG A 430 7.76 25.82 4.18
CA ARG A 430 6.62 25.51 3.29
C ARG A 430 6.16 26.74 2.48
N LEU A 431 6.38 27.93 3.00
CA LEU A 431 6.01 29.20 2.34
C LEU A 431 6.92 29.51 1.14
N GLU A 432 8.18 29.08 1.18
CA GLU A 432 9.17 29.32 0.12
C GLU A 432 9.18 28.20 -0.91
N LEU A 433 8.51 27.08 -0.63
CA LEU A 433 8.61 25.86 -1.42
C LEU A 433 8.21 26.05 -2.90
N ASN A 434 7.12 26.75 -3.17
CA ASN A 434 6.66 26.99 -4.53
C ASN A 434 7.63 27.85 -5.33
N GLU A 435 8.29 28.84 -4.70
CA GLU A 435 9.31 29.67 -5.35
C GLU A 435 10.58 28.87 -5.65
N GLU A 436 10.97 27.93 -4.76
CA GLU A 436 12.11 27.05 -5.02
C GLU A 436 11.79 26.04 -6.13
N LEU A 437 10.57 25.51 -6.16
CA LEU A 437 10.13 24.62 -7.25
C LEU A 437 10.11 25.33 -8.61
N GLU A 438 9.60 26.56 -8.68
CA GLU A 438 9.58 27.35 -9.92
C GLU A 438 11.01 27.59 -10.49
N LYS A 439 12.02 27.69 -9.62
CA LYS A 439 13.42 27.79 -10.04
C LYS A 439 13.99 26.44 -10.53
N MET A 440 13.43 25.35 -10.00
CA MET A 440 13.94 24.02 -10.21
C MET A 440 13.44 23.38 -11.51
N VAL A 441 12.15 23.54 -11.82
CA VAL A 441 11.49 22.83 -12.93
C VAL A 441 11.23 23.74 -14.12
N GLY A 442 11.11 23.17 -15.32
CA GLY A 442 10.82 23.86 -16.56
C GLY A 442 10.01 23.05 -17.57
N GLU A 443 9.75 23.64 -18.74
CA GLU A 443 9.02 22.99 -19.81
C GLU A 443 9.71 21.68 -20.26
N GLY A 444 8.94 20.60 -20.28
CA GLY A 444 9.36 19.25 -20.63
C GLY A 444 9.83 18.41 -19.45
N ASP A 445 9.85 18.97 -18.22
CA ASP A 445 10.27 18.26 -17.03
C ASP A 445 9.10 17.50 -16.38
N LEU A 446 9.45 16.42 -15.65
CA LEU A 446 8.57 15.71 -14.73
C LEU A 446 8.87 16.17 -13.29
N LEU A 447 7.90 16.77 -12.63
CA LEU A 447 7.94 17.02 -11.19
C LEU A 447 7.30 15.85 -10.44
N LEU A 448 8.09 15.10 -9.68
CA LEU A 448 7.63 13.96 -8.91
C LEU A 448 7.64 14.29 -7.41
N THR A 449 6.46 14.32 -6.77
CA THR A 449 6.34 14.44 -5.31
C THR A 449 6.34 13.05 -4.70
N MET A 450 7.28 12.78 -3.76
CA MET A 450 7.47 11.45 -3.18
C MET A 450 7.47 11.45 -1.66
N GLY A 451 6.76 10.49 -1.07
CA GLY A 451 6.74 10.26 0.38
C GLY A 451 5.37 9.91 0.94
N ALA A 452 5.35 9.30 2.12
CA ALA A 452 4.10 8.86 2.77
C ALA A 452 3.39 9.98 3.56
N GLY A 453 4.03 11.14 3.74
CA GLY A 453 3.51 12.29 4.50
C GLY A 453 2.61 13.23 3.69
N ASP A 454 2.64 14.51 4.08
CA ASP A 454 1.84 15.58 3.49
C ASP A 454 2.45 16.18 2.21
N VAL A 455 3.57 15.66 1.75
CA VAL A 455 4.18 16.01 0.45
C VAL A 455 3.21 15.88 -0.72
N THR A 456 2.22 15.03 -0.61
CA THR A 456 1.15 14.84 -1.61
C THR A 456 0.35 16.12 -1.91
N THR A 457 0.38 17.13 -1.03
CA THR A 457 -0.29 18.42 -1.27
C THR A 457 0.58 19.37 -2.11
N VAL A 458 1.88 19.08 -2.24
CA VAL A 458 2.84 19.98 -2.94
C VAL A 458 2.50 20.10 -4.41
N GLY A 459 2.23 19.00 -5.09
CA GLY A 459 1.91 19.03 -6.51
C GLY A 459 0.69 19.89 -6.85
N PRO A 460 -0.48 19.67 -6.23
CA PRO A 460 -1.66 20.53 -6.40
C PRO A 460 -1.39 21.99 -6.05
N GLU A 461 -0.73 22.28 -4.92
CA GLU A 461 -0.41 23.63 -4.48
C GLU A 461 0.52 24.36 -5.47
N PHE A 462 1.47 23.65 -6.08
CA PHE A 462 2.37 24.21 -7.08
C PHE A 462 1.64 24.55 -8.39
N ILE A 463 0.72 23.67 -8.84
CA ILE A 463 -0.14 23.96 -10.01
C ILE A 463 -1.00 25.21 -9.77
N GLU A 464 -1.64 25.30 -8.59
CA GLU A 464 -2.42 26.48 -8.19
C GLU A 464 -1.59 27.74 -8.14
N TYR A 465 -0.37 27.68 -7.58
CA TYR A 465 0.57 28.79 -7.51
C TYR A 465 0.94 29.34 -8.89
N LEU A 466 1.33 28.46 -9.83
CA LEU A 466 1.67 28.88 -11.20
C LEU A 466 0.44 29.41 -11.95
N THR A 467 -0.74 28.81 -11.75
CA THR A 467 -2.00 29.28 -12.35
C THR A 467 -2.32 30.70 -11.87
N ALA A 468 -2.26 30.94 -10.56
CA ALA A 468 -2.54 32.28 -10.00
C ALA A 468 -1.57 33.35 -10.51
N LYS A 469 -0.29 32.99 -10.76
CA LYS A 469 0.70 33.94 -11.35
C LYS A 469 0.38 34.35 -12.79
N LYS A 470 -0.30 33.49 -13.56
CA LYS A 470 -0.70 33.82 -14.93
C LYS A 470 -1.90 34.75 -14.97
N ASP A 471 -2.76 34.66 -13.98
CA ASP A 471 -3.98 35.45 -13.86
C ASP A 471 -3.74 36.83 -13.24
N ALA A 472 -2.53 37.08 -12.68
CA ALA A 472 -2.10 38.34 -12.04
C ALA A 472 -1.33 39.25 -13.01
#